data_bbe64aa8a9fbdef99abe285a9d07ed00
#
_entry.id   bbe64aa8a9fbdef99abe285a9d07ed00
#
_cell.length_a   1.000
_cell.length_b   1.000
_cell.length_c   1.000
_cell.angle_alpha   90.00
_cell.angle_beta   90.00
_cell.angle_gamma   90.00
#
_symmetry.space_group_name_H-M   'P 1'
#
loop_
_entity.id
_entity.type
_entity.pdbx_description
1 polymer ?
#
loop_
_entity_poly.entity_id
_entity_poly.type
_entity_poly.pdbx_seq_one_letter_code
_entity_poly.pdbx_strand_id
1 'polypeptide(L)'
;MSIKRSKLSVKALFAALLALVLVLGIAACGSSNDNGTSTSAGGGGGQIVSNPDNGKVTLTIGSKNFTEQIVLGEIYSQALQAAGYTVDKKLDLGSETVALAALKNGQISGYPEYTSTALTSFFSVQPEQVPSSPQQAYQESKADFEKQGLTAFPPTPFASANAVGTLKTTADKLGLKNVSDLTGQSQKLTLYGSPECRQRVDCLLGLQNGYGLQFKKFVPVDIGLRYTVLDKGQADLSILFTTDAQLAAPQDKYVILADDKHVFPAGNVIFVTDQSTAKKAGPDYEKTITQVQSGLTTKAMQELDARVDVDHQQPADVAKQYLKAAGYIG
;
A
#
# COMPACT_ATOMS: atom_id res chain seq x y z
N MET A 1 56.30 -7.51 -38.94
CA MET A 1 55.40 -6.59 -39.67
C MET A 1 54.20 -6.32 -38.75
N SER A 2 54.23 -5.17 -38.05
CA SER A 2 53.34 -4.89 -36.92
C SER A 2 52.30 -3.84 -37.41
N ILE A 3 51.02 -4.20 -37.33
CA ILE A 3 49.92 -3.32 -37.70
C ILE A 3 49.35 -2.69 -36.42
N LYS A 4 49.61 -1.37 -36.25
CA LYS A 4 49.00 -0.51 -35.24
C LYS A 4 47.56 -0.26 -35.59
N ARG A 5 46.60 -0.70 -34.72
CA ARG A 5 45.20 -0.27 -34.77
C ARG A 5 45.06 1.01 -33.93
N SER A 6 44.68 2.12 -34.61
CA SER A 6 44.35 3.40 -33.98
C SER A 6 42.93 3.33 -33.40
N LYS A 7 42.80 3.67 -32.10
CA LYS A 7 41.48 3.87 -31.45
C LYS A 7 40.96 5.25 -31.83
N LEU A 8 39.90 5.32 -32.65
CA LEU A 8 39.12 6.54 -32.86
C LEU A 8 38.11 6.69 -31.71
N SER A 9 38.17 7.87 -31.10
CA SER A 9 37.33 8.26 -29.96
C SER A 9 35.91 8.60 -30.41
N VAL A 10 34.89 7.98 -29.78
CA VAL A 10 33.45 8.15 -30.03
C VAL A 10 32.92 9.56 -29.64
N LYS A 11 33.79 10.48 -29.21
CA LYS A 11 33.38 11.81 -28.75
C LYS A 11 33.27 12.89 -29.85
N ALA A 12 33.50 12.56 -31.09
CA ALA A 12 33.52 13.53 -32.20
C ALA A 12 32.29 13.53 -33.13
N LEU A 13 31.26 12.72 -32.85
CA LEU A 13 30.08 12.59 -33.72
C LEU A 13 28.79 13.28 -33.20
N PHE A 14 28.83 13.99 -32.09
CA PHE A 14 27.65 14.70 -31.55
C PHE A 14 27.64 16.21 -31.70
N ALA A 15 28.60 16.80 -32.44
CA ALA A 15 28.72 18.25 -32.56
C ALA A 15 28.32 18.83 -33.94
N ALA A 16 27.73 18.06 -34.85
CA ALA A 16 27.47 18.50 -36.22
C ALA A 16 26.00 18.51 -36.67
N LEU A 17 25.03 18.44 -35.77
CA LEU A 17 23.58 18.39 -36.13
C LEU A 17 22.71 19.42 -35.40
N LEU A 18 23.29 20.56 -34.99
CA LEU A 18 22.54 21.62 -34.26
C LEU A 18 22.73 23.01 -34.93
N ALA A 19 22.76 23.10 -36.24
CA ALA A 19 22.80 24.39 -36.91
C ALA A 19 22.09 24.32 -38.25
N LEU A 20 20.78 24.14 -38.29
CA LEU A 20 19.96 24.54 -39.44
C LEU A 20 18.45 24.37 -39.11
N VAL A 21 17.84 25.28 -38.36
CA VAL A 21 16.43 25.71 -38.50
C VAL A 21 16.24 26.97 -37.65
N LEU A 22 16.59 28.08 -38.19
CA LEU A 22 16.16 29.40 -37.71
C LEU A 22 16.00 30.25 -38.98
N VAL A 23 14.79 30.44 -39.44
CA VAL A 23 14.22 31.63 -40.08
C VAL A 23 12.88 31.27 -40.74
N LEU A 24 11.89 32.06 -40.43
CA LEU A 24 10.60 32.34 -41.04
C LEU A 24 9.38 32.03 -40.16
N GLY A 25 8.75 33.13 -39.79
CA GLY A 25 7.34 33.23 -39.72
C GLY A 25 6.76 34.05 -38.56
N ILE A 26 6.84 35.40 -38.68
CA ILE A 26 5.99 36.33 -37.92
C ILE A 26 4.70 36.54 -38.72
N ALA A 27 3.59 36.46 -38.00
CA ALA A 27 2.27 37.06 -38.24
C ALA A 27 1.14 36.06 -38.45
N ALA A 28 0.27 35.96 -37.42
CA ALA A 28 -1.14 36.27 -37.56
C ALA A 28 -1.85 36.07 -36.20
N CYS A 29 -2.48 37.10 -35.67
CA CYS A 29 -3.52 37.03 -34.66
C CYS A 29 -4.72 36.29 -35.25
N GLY A 30 -5.19 35.25 -34.52
CA GLY A 30 -6.42 34.54 -34.83
C GLY A 30 -6.85 33.75 -33.60
N SER A 31 -7.89 34.31 -32.91
CA SER A 31 -8.63 33.66 -31.86
C SER A 31 -9.27 32.37 -32.39
N SER A 32 -8.94 31.23 -31.88
CA SER A 32 -9.78 30.04 -31.94
C SER A 32 -9.40 29.11 -30.78
N ASN A 33 -10.43 28.79 -30.00
CA ASN A 33 -10.44 27.74 -28.96
C ASN A 33 -10.00 26.42 -29.58
N ASP A 34 -8.82 25.95 -29.21
CA ASP A 34 -8.47 24.55 -29.38
C ASP A 34 -8.24 23.92 -28.01
N ASN A 35 -9.21 23.11 -27.64
CA ASN A 35 -9.15 22.15 -26.55
C ASN A 35 -8.02 21.15 -26.84
N GLY A 36 -6.80 21.48 -26.45
CA GLY A 36 -5.69 20.55 -26.40
C GLY A 36 -5.88 19.60 -25.21
N THR A 37 -6.47 18.45 -25.47
CA THR A 37 -6.54 17.33 -24.51
C THR A 37 -5.11 16.80 -24.27
N SER A 38 -4.43 17.38 -23.31
CA SER A 38 -3.27 16.71 -22.70
C SER A 38 -3.83 15.60 -21.81
N THR A 39 -3.71 14.34 -22.26
CA THR A 39 -3.92 13.15 -21.46
C THR A 39 -2.83 13.07 -20.40
N SER A 40 -3.01 13.77 -19.29
CA SER A 40 -2.33 13.45 -18.04
C SER A 40 -3.02 12.25 -17.42
N ALA A 41 -2.40 11.09 -17.52
CA ALA A 41 -2.75 9.92 -16.74
C ALA A 41 -2.49 10.22 -15.25
N GLY A 42 -3.56 10.33 -14.47
CA GLY A 42 -3.48 10.51 -13.03
C GLY A 42 -4.67 11.35 -12.55
N GLY A 43 -5.72 10.70 -12.02
CA GLY A 43 -6.82 11.38 -11.35
C GLY A 43 -6.32 12.08 -10.09
N GLY A 44 -5.72 13.25 -10.23
CA GLY A 44 -5.37 14.13 -9.12
C GLY A 44 -6.56 15.00 -8.77
N GLY A 45 -7.15 14.85 -7.61
CA GLY A 45 -7.98 15.88 -7.02
C GLY A 45 -7.11 17.14 -6.85
N GLY A 46 -7.67 18.34 -7.11
CA GLY A 46 -6.91 19.60 -7.06
C GLY A 46 -6.15 19.82 -5.75
N GLN A 47 -5.37 20.91 -5.70
CA GLN A 47 -4.56 21.27 -4.52
C GLN A 47 -5.40 21.34 -3.25
N ILE A 48 -4.86 20.81 -2.15
CA ILE A 48 -5.44 20.94 -0.82
C ILE A 48 -5.42 22.42 -0.43
N VAL A 49 -6.61 22.94 -0.08
CA VAL A 49 -6.78 24.33 0.36
C VAL A 49 -6.72 24.37 1.88
N SER A 50 -5.80 25.16 2.44
CA SER A 50 -5.70 25.35 3.87
C SER A 50 -6.88 26.16 4.41
N ASN A 51 -7.49 25.65 5.48
CA ASN A 51 -8.53 26.34 6.23
C ASN A 51 -7.99 26.71 7.63
N PRO A 52 -7.84 28.01 7.96
CA PRO A 52 -7.30 28.44 9.25
C PRO A 52 -8.11 27.97 10.47
N ASP A 53 -9.42 27.70 10.29
CA ASP A 53 -10.24 27.20 11.39
C ASP A 53 -9.90 25.77 11.81
N ASN A 54 -9.30 24.98 10.92
CA ASN A 54 -8.82 23.64 11.22
C ASN A 54 -7.69 23.64 12.25
N GLY A 55 -6.90 24.71 12.35
CA GLY A 55 -5.82 24.84 13.32
C GLY A 55 -6.24 24.80 14.80
N LYS A 56 -7.54 24.93 15.06
CA LYS A 56 -8.13 24.78 16.40
C LYS A 56 -8.27 23.31 16.83
N VAL A 57 -8.05 22.37 15.90
CA VAL A 57 -8.17 20.93 16.13
C VAL A 57 -6.81 20.26 16.00
N THR A 58 -6.40 19.56 17.06
CA THR A 58 -5.23 18.67 17.02
C THR A 58 -5.68 17.26 16.72
N LEU A 59 -5.07 16.64 15.72
CA LEU A 59 -5.29 15.26 15.30
C LEU A 59 -4.00 14.46 15.51
N THR A 60 -4.10 13.26 16.07
CA THR A 60 -2.97 12.33 16.19
C THR A 60 -3.19 11.18 15.22
N ILE A 61 -2.38 11.08 14.17
CA ILE A 61 -2.50 10.03 13.15
C ILE A 61 -1.64 8.83 13.53
N GLY A 62 -2.26 7.65 13.53
CA GLY A 62 -1.61 6.38 13.82
C GLY A 62 -1.32 5.55 12.56
N SER A 63 -0.55 4.46 12.73
CA SER A 63 -0.40 3.40 11.73
C SER A 63 -0.07 2.05 12.37
N LYS A 64 -0.29 0.96 11.64
CA LYS A 64 0.27 -0.35 11.96
C LYS A 64 1.77 -0.39 11.64
N ASN A 65 2.44 -1.51 11.98
CA ASN A 65 3.90 -1.68 12.02
C ASN A 65 4.52 -2.22 10.72
N PHE A 66 4.11 -1.73 9.56
CA PHE A 66 4.73 -2.09 8.29
C PHE A 66 4.72 -0.94 7.29
N THR A 67 5.59 -1.02 6.30
CA THR A 67 5.94 0.07 5.38
C THR A 67 4.73 0.76 4.78
N GLU A 68 3.81 0.02 4.14
CA GLU A 68 2.61 0.60 3.50
C GLU A 68 1.79 1.43 4.50
N GLN A 69 1.61 0.94 5.72
CA GLN A 69 0.86 1.63 6.77
C GLN A 69 1.57 2.90 7.26
N ILE A 70 2.88 2.85 7.40
CA ILE A 70 3.68 4.00 7.81
C ILE A 70 3.66 5.08 6.72
N VAL A 71 3.80 4.69 5.45
CA VAL A 71 3.70 5.61 4.30
C VAL A 71 2.31 6.24 4.23
N LEU A 72 1.24 5.47 4.39
CA LEU A 72 -0.14 5.98 4.45
C LEU A 72 -0.33 6.95 5.62
N GLY A 73 0.16 6.62 6.80
CA GLY A 73 0.13 7.49 7.97
C GLY A 73 0.84 8.83 7.73
N GLU A 74 1.98 8.82 7.04
CA GLU A 74 2.70 10.02 6.63
C GLU A 74 1.93 10.83 5.59
N ILE A 75 1.35 10.19 4.57
CA ILE A 75 0.53 10.86 3.56
C ILE A 75 -0.65 11.58 4.21
N TYR A 76 -1.39 10.91 5.08
CA TYR A 76 -2.54 11.50 5.76
C TYR A 76 -2.14 12.63 6.69
N SER A 77 -1.06 12.44 7.45
CA SER A 77 -0.55 13.47 8.35
C SER A 77 -0.17 14.75 7.60
N GLN A 78 0.61 14.63 6.53
CA GLN A 78 1.08 15.78 5.76
C GLN A 78 -0.06 16.45 4.97
N ALA A 79 -1.02 15.67 4.46
CA ALA A 79 -2.20 16.20 3.81
C ALA A 79 -3.08 17.01 4.78
N LEU A 80 -3.31 16.50 5.98
CA LEU A 80 -4.08 17.21 7.01
C LEU A 80 -3.35 18.46 7.52
N GLN A 81 -2.03 18.42 7.62
CA GLN A 81 -1.23 19.63 7.90
C GLN A 81 -1.41 20.68 6.80
N ALA A 82 -1.40 20.26 5.52
CA ALA A 82 -1.65 21.16 4.40
C ALA A 82 -3.07 21.74 4.42
N ALA A 83 -4.05 20.98 4.92
CA ALA A 83 -5.43 21.45 5.12
C ALA A 83 -5.60 22.39 6.33
N GLY A 84 -4.54 22.62 7.12
CA GLY A 84 -4.51 23.57 8.23
C GLY A 84 -4.67 22.96 9.62
N TYR A 85 -4.79 21.61 9.76
CA TYR A 85 -4.86 20.96 11.07
C TYR A 85 -3.50 20.97 11.79
N THR A 86 -3.53 21.00 13.12
CA THR A 86 -2.37 20.62 13.94
C THR A 86 -2.33 19.09 14.00
N VAL A 87 -1.21 18.49 13.56
CA VAL A 87 -1.12 17.02 13.42
C VAL A 87 0.09 16.48 14.16
N ASP A 88 -0.18 15.59 15.11
CA ASP A 88 0.79 14.73 15.77
C ASP A 88 0.80 13.35 15.07
N LYS A 89 1.91 12.61 15.20
CA LYS A 89 2.06 11.27 14.63
C LYS A 89 2.40 10.24 15.70
N LYS A 90 1.73 9.09 15.65
CA LYS A 90 2.06 7.88 16.41
C LYS A 90 2.04 6.70 15.45
N LEU A 91 3.02 6.66 14.55
CA LEU A 91 3.16 5.60 13.56
C LEU A 91 3.85 4.38 14.18
N ASP A 92 3.77 3.22 13.47
CA ASP A 92 4.42 1.98 13.91
C ASP A 92 3.94 1.48 15.28
N LEU A 93 2.63 1.52 15.52
CA LEU A 93 2.05 1.14 16.82
C LEU A 93 2.09 -0.36 17.10
N GLY A 94 2.09 -1.19 16.06
CA GLY A 94 1.99 -2.65 16.16
C GLY A 94 0.89 -3.23 15.27
N SER A 95 0.30 -4.37 15.70
CA SER A 95 -0.73 -5.08 14.94
C SER A 95 -2.05 -4.28 14.82
N GLU A 96 -2.99 -4.82 14.02
CA GLU A 96 -4.34 -4.25 13.87
C GLU A 96 -5.08 -4.10 15.20
N THR A 97 -4.89 -5.05 16.11
CA THR A 97 -5.54 -4.99 17.44
C THR A 97 -4.96 -3.89 18.32
N VAL A 98 -3.63 -3.64 18.21
CA VAL A 98 -2.95 -2.55 18.94
C VAL A 98 -3.40 -1.20 18.41
N ALA A 99 -3.44 -1.03 17.08
CA ALA A 99 -3.88 0.21 16.45
C ALA A 99 -5.35 0.55 16.78
N LEU A 100 -6.25 -0.44 16.70
CA LEU A 100 -7.66 -0.26 17.07
C LEU A 100 -7.81 0.08 18.56
N ALA A 101 -7.05 -0.57 19.43
CA ALA A 101 -7.06 -0.25 20.86
C ALA A 101 -6.57 1.18 21.13
N ALA A 102 -5.52 1.62 20.43
CA ALA A 102 -5.02 3.00 20.53
C ALA A 102 -6.07 4.03 20.11
N LEU A 103 -6.85 3.75 19.05
CA LEU A 103 -7.97 4.59 18.63
C LEU A 103 -9.08 4.63 19.69
N LYS A 104 -9.54 3.47 20.16
CA LYS A 104 -10.61 3.37 21.17
C LYS A 104 -10.23 4.05 22.50
N ASN A 105 -8.95 4.05 22.83
CA ASN A 105 -8.44 4.69 24.04
C ASN A 105 -8.12 6.20 23.84
N GLY A 106 -8.42 6.77 22.68
CA GLY A 106 -8.15 8.18 22.36
C GLY A 106 -6.68 8.53 22.27
N GLN A 107 -5.78 7.55 22.09
CA GLN A 107 -4.34 7.79 21.94
C GLN A 107 -3.98 8.25 20.53
N ILE A 108 -4.82 7.92 19.55
CA ILE A 108 -4.79 8.40 18.17
C ILE A 108 -6.17 8.88 17.76
N SER A 109 -6.24 9.78 16.79
CA SER A 109 -7.48 10.31 16.21
C SER A 109 -8.01 9.44 15.05
N GLY A 110 -7.13 8.69 14.41
CA GLY A 110 -7.48 7.79 13.32
C GLY A 110 -6.24 7.14 12.72
N TYR A 111 -6.47 6.09 11.91
CA TYR A 111 -5.42 5.33 11.25
C TYR A 111 -5.93 4.61 9.99
N PRO A 112 -5.05 4.24 9.03
CA PRO A 112 -5.43 3.40 7.89
C PRO A 112 -5.68 1.96 8.32
N GLU A 113 -6.82 1.39 7.89
CA GLU A 113 -7.19 -0.01 8.10
C GLU A 113 -7.69 -0.62 6.78
N TYR A 114 -7.73 -1.93 6.67
CA TYR A 114 -8.24 -2.62 5.49
C TYR A 114 -9.65 -3.17 5.76
N THR A 115 -10.54 -3.08 4.78
CA THR A 115 -11.91 -3.59 4.91
C THR A 115 -11.93 -5.08 5.24
N SER A 116 -11.08 -5.90 4.60
CA SER A 116 -10.97 -7.34 4.90
C SER A 116 -10.48 -7.61 6.32
N THR A 117 -9.45 -6.89 6.79
CA THR A 117 -8.94 -7.02 8.16
C THR A 117 -10.01 -6.60 9.18
N ALA A 118 -10.71 -5.50 8.92
CA ALA A 118 -11.80 -5.06 9.80
C ALA A 118 -12.86 -6.15 9.95
N LEU A 119 -13.33 -6.70 8.83
CA LEU A 119 -14.37 -7.72 8.83
C LEU A 119 -13.91 -9.03 9.49
N THR A 120 -12.71 -9.51 9.16
CA THR A 120 -12.24 -10.82 9.67
C THR A 120 -11.70 -10.75 11.09
N SER A 121 -10.90 -9.72 11.44
CA SER A 121 -10.21 -9.65 12.74
C SER A 121 -11.05 -8.98 13.84
N PHE A 122 -11.92 -8.02 13.48
CA PHE A 122 -12.69 -7.27 14.49
C PHE A 122 -14.16 -7.67 14.56
N PHE A 123 -14.73 -8.11 13.43
CA PHE A 123 -16.16 -8.40 13.32
C PHE A 123 -16.47 -9.88 13.07
N SER A 124 -15.43 -10.74 13.10
CA SER A 124 -15.57 -12.21 13.07
C SER A 124 -16.24 -12.75 11.79
N VAL A 125 -16.20 -12.00 10.69
CA VAL A 125 -16.66 -12.46 9.38
C VAL A 125 -15.68 -13.50 8.87
N GLN A 126 -16.18 -14.65 8.38
CA GLN A 126 -15.31 -15.66 7.80
C GLN A 126 -14.77 -15.18 6.45
N PRO A 127 -13.53 -15.56 6.05
CA PRO A 127 -12.90 -15.06 4.82
C PRO A 127 -13.77 -15.23 3.57
N GLU A 128 -14.43 -16.38 3.41
CA GLU A 128 -15.32 -16.67 2.30
C GLU A 128 -16.62 -15.86 2.28
N GLN A 129 -16.94 -15.19 3.39
CA GLN A 129 -18.10 -14.31 3.53
C GLN A 129 -17.76 -12.83 3.35
N VAL A 130 -16.48 -12.48 3.27
CA VAL A 130 -16.06 -11.11 3.00
C VAL A 130 -16.51 -10.71 1.60
N PRO A 131 -17.27 -9.60 1.45
CA PRO A 131 -17.74 -9.18 0.14
C PRO A 131 -16.59 -8.94 -0.84
N SER A 132 -16.71 -9.48 -2.06
CA SER A 132 -15.76 -9.22 -3.14
C SER A 132 -15.92 -7.82 -3.75
N SER A 133 -17.08 -7.19 -3.56
CA SER A 133 -17.33 -5.80 -3.97
C SER A 133 -16.68 -4.83 -2.97
N PRO A 134 -15.73 -3.97 -3.41
CA PRO A 134 -15.11 -2.96 -2.54
C PRO A 134 -16.12 -2.06 -1.83
N GLN A 135 -17.17 -1.66 -2.54
CA GLN A 135 -18.21 -0.80 -1.98
C GLN A 135 -19.03 -1.52 -0.89
N GLN A 136 -19.36 -2.79 -1.10
CA GLN A 136 -20.10 -3.56 -0.10
C GLN A 136 -19.23 -3.84 1.14
N ALA A 137 -17.97 -4.28 0.95
CA ALA A 137 -17.04 -4.48 2.04
C ALA A 137 -16.82 -3.20 2.88
N TYR A 138 -16.74 -2.04 2.20
CA TYR A 138 -16.67 -0.74 2.88
C TYR A 138 -17.94 -0.44 3.69
N GLN A 139 -19.12 -0.61 3.10
CA GLN A 139 -20.38 -0.33 3.78
C GLN A 139 -20.58 -1.21 5.03
N GLU A 140 -20.27 -2.50 4.92
CA GLU A 140 -20.35 -3.43 6.05
C GLU A 140 -19.34 -3.08 7.13
N SER A 141 -18.06 -2.84 6.79
CA SER A 141 -17.04 -2.42 7.75
C SER A 141 -17.45 -1.13 8.46
N LYS A 142 -17.91 -0.12 7.71
CA LYS A 142 -18.35 1.16 8.27
C LYS A 142 -19.52 0.98 9.23
N ALA A 143 -20.55 0.22 8.84
CA ALA A 143 -21.71 -0.03 9.68
C ALA A 143 -21.35 -0.72 10.99
N ASP A 144 -20.38 -1.65 10.97
CA ASP A 144 -19.92 -2.35 12.16
C ASP A 144 -19.03 -1.47 13.05
N PHE A 145 -18.20 -0.61 12.48
CA PHE A 145 -17.48 0.41 13.26
C PHE A 145 -18.45 1.42 13.90
N GLU A 146 -19.50 1.83 13.18
CA GLU A 146 -20.48 2.80 13.70
C GLU A 146 -21.24 2.29 14.95
N LYS A 147 -21.48 0.99 15.05
CA LYS A 147 -22.03 0.35 16.26
C LYS A 147 -21.11 0.49 17.48
N GLN A 148 -19.83 0.78 17.25
CA GLN A 148 -18.80 0.93 18.29
C GLN A 148 -18.40 2.40 18.54
N GLY A 149 -19.12 3.38 17.97
CA GLY A 149 -18.82 4.80 18.10
C GLY A 149 -17.68 5.27 17.19
N LEU A 150 -17.20 4.40 16.30
CA LEU A 150 -16.21 4.73 15.28
C LEU A 150 -16.88 4.99 13.94
N THR A 151 -16.13 5.46 12.96
CA THR A 151 -16.57 5.54 11.55
C THR A 151 -15.39 5.30 10.62
N ALA A 152 -15.67 5.05 9.34
CA ALA A 152 -14.66 4.87 8.31
C ALA A 152 -14.93 5.80 7.14
N PHE A 153 -13.88 6.46 6.65
CA PHE A 153 -13.94 7.27 5.42
C PHE A 153 -13.84 6.39 4.17
N PRO A 154 -14.29 6.89 3.00
CA PRO A 154 -14.33 6.13 1.76
C PRO A 154 -13.02 5.42 1.41
N PRO A 155 -13.08 4.24 0.74
CA PRO A 155 -11.92 3.41 0.51
C PRO A 155 -11.00 3.93 -0.60
N THR A 156 -9.72 3.48 -0.56
CA THR A 156 -8.77 3.65 -1.66
C THR A 156 -9.18 2.88 -2.91
N PRO A 157 -8.70 3.27 -4.11
CA PRO A 157 -8.84 2.47 -5.32
C PRO A 157 -8.08 1.13 -5.28
N PHE A 158 -6.99 1.04 -4.52
CA PHE A 158 -6.22 -0.20 -4.38
C PHE A 158 -6.74 -1.08 -3.24
N ALA A 159 -6.45 -2.37 -3.35
CA ALA A 159 -6.67 -3.35 -2.30
C ALA A 159 -5.40 -4.17 -2.06
N SER A 160 -5.22 -4.64 -0.83
CA SER A 160 -4.15 -5.56 -0.43
C SER A 160 -4.74 -6.80 0.23
N ALA A 161 -4.04 -7.92 0.12
CA ALA A 161 -4.38 -9.19 0.75
C ALA A 161 -3.12 -9.88 1.28
N ASN A 162 -3.29 -10.75 2.27
CA ASN A 162 -2.27 -11.74 2.58
C ASN A 162 -2.11 -12.71 1.39
N ALA A 163 -0.93 -13.28 1.26
CA ALA A 163 -0.66 -14.35 0.29
C ALA A 163 0.42 -15.29 0.82
N VAL A 164 0.37 -16.56 0.45
CA VAL A 164 1.50 -17.47 0.66
C VAL A 164 2.51 -17.22 -0.44
N GLY A 165 3.70 -16.79 -0.07
CA GLY A 165 4.78 -16.55 -1.02
C GLY A 165 6.02 -17.39 -0.76
N THR A 166 6.85 -17.50 -1.79
CA THR A 166 8.11 -18.24 -1.76
C THR A 166 9.08 -17.74 -2.82
N LEU A 167 10.32 -18.25 -2.79
CA LEU A 167 11.24 -18.07 -3.91
C LEU A 167 10.73 -18.82 -5.15
N LYS A 168 10.83 -18.19 -6.33
CA LYS A 168 10.46 -18.84 -7.60
C LYS A 168 11.15 -20.21 -7.77
N THR A 169 12.43 -20.32 -7.41
CA THR A 169 13.16 -21.59 -7.47
C THR A 169 12.58 -22.68 -6.57
N THR A 170 12.02 -22.31 -5.41
CA THR A 170 11.32 -23.23 -4.52
C THR A 170 9.99 -23.65 -5.11
N ALA A 171 9.21 -22.69 -5.65
CA ALA A 171 7.94 -22.97 -6.30
C ALA A 171 8.13 -23.93 -7.50
N ASP A 172 9.09 -23.65 -8.37
CA ASP A 172 9.40 -24.49 -9.54
C ASP A 172 9.82 -25.91 -9.12
N LYS A 173 10.70 -26.03 -8.09
CA LYS A 173 11.17 -27.33 -7.56
C LYS A 173 10.03 -28.17 -6.98
N LEU A 174 9.07 -27.56 -6.32
CA LEU A 174 7.96 -28.22 -5.62
C LEU A 174 6.69 -28.29 -6.48
N GLY A 175 6.66 -27.67 -7.67
CA GLY A 175 5.50 -27.61 -8.55
C GLY A 175 4.37 -26.76 -8.02
N LEU A 176 4.67 -25.71 -7.23
CA LEU A 176 3.68 -24.85 -6.57
C LEU A 176 3.20 -23.74 -7.50
N LYS A 177 1.88 -23.65 -7.68
CA LYS A 177 1.19 -22.53 -8.37
C LYS A 177 0.04 -21.99 -7.52
N ASN A 178 -0.70 -22.89 -6.86
CA ASN A 178 -1.84 -22.60 -6.02
C ASN A 178 -1.54 -22.98 -4.58
N VAL A 179 -2.28 -22.41 -3.63
CA VAL A 179 -2.15 -22.80 -2.22
C VAL A 179 -2.54 -24.28 -2.02
N SER A 180 -3.50 -24.79 -2.81
CA SER A 180 -3.88 -26.22 -2.80
C SER A 180 -2.73 -27.18 -3.14
N ASP A 181 -1.71 -26.74 -3.91
CA ASP A 181 -0.55 -27.58 -4.27
C ASP A 181 0.34 -27.93 -3.07
N LEU A 182 0.16 -27.21 -1.94
CA LEU A 182 0.84 -27.51 -0.68
C LEU A 182 0.27 -28.76 0.03
N THR A 183 -0.89 -29.26 -0.42
CA THR A 183 -1.50 -30.48 0.15
C THR A 183 -0.56 -31.69 0.00
N GLY A 184 -0.34 -32.41 1.09
CA GLY A 184 0.55 -33.56 1.12
C GLY A 184 2.05 -33.23 1.25
N GLN A 185 2.44 -31.96 1.10
CA GLN A 185 3.85 -31.52 1.28
C GLN A 185 4.03 -30.49 2.40
N SER A 186 2.98 -29.77 2.83
CA SER A 186 3.06 -28.73 3.87
C SER A 186 3.74 -29.19 5.16
N GLN A 187 3.57 -30.45 5.55
CA GLN A 187 4.18 -31.04 6.76
C GLN A 187 5.72 -31.07 6.72
N LYS A 188 6.32 -30.88 5.53
CA LYS A 188 7.78 -30.83 5.36
C LYS A 188 8.29 -29.38 5.30
N LEU A 189 7.38 -28.40 5.16
CA LEU A 189 7.70 -27.01 4.89
C LEU A 189 7.52 -26.13 6.14
N THR A 190 8.40 -25.15 6.27
CA THR A 190 8.35 -24.12 7.31
C THR A 190 7.70 -22.86 6.75
N LEU A 191 6.62 -22.41 7.39
CA LEU A 191 5.94 -21.15 7.06
C LEU A 191 6.35 -20.07 8.06
N TYR A 192 6.72 -18.89 7.54
CA TYR A 192 6.97 -17.68 8.32
C TYR A 192 5.84 -16.68 8.12
N GLY A 193 5.53 -15.90 9.15
CA GLY A 193 4.52 -14.86 9.11
C GLY A 193 4.56 -14.02 10.37
N SER A 194 3.81 -12.93 10.40
CA SER A 194 3.71 -12.09 11.60
C SER A 194 3.13 -12.86 12.80
N PRO A 195 3.42 -12.45 14.03
CA PRO A 195 2.93 -13.16 15.23
C PRO A 195 1.41 -13.33 15.27
N GLU A 196 0.65 -12.31 14.87
CA GLU A 196 -0.82 -12.29 14.85
C GLU A 196 -1.42 -13.26 13.82
N CYS A 197 -0.68 -13.61 12.76
CA CYS A 197 -1.11 -14.58 11.75
C CYS A 197 -1.56 -15.92 12.36
N ARG A 198 -1.00 -16.32 13.52
CA ARG A 198 -1.37 -17.55 14.21
C ARG A 198 -2.85 -17.62 14.57
N GLN A 199 -3.48 -16.49 14.83
CA GLN A 199 -4.84 -16.39 15.35
C GLN A 199 -5.84 -15.88 14.31
N ARG A 200 -5.36 -15.51 13.12
CA ARG A 200 -6.19 -14.91 12.07
C ARG A 200 -6.79 -16.00 11.17
N VAL A 201 -8.09 -15.87 10.92
CA VAL A 201 -8.84 -16.74 9.98
C VAL A 201 -8.45 -16.47 8.51
N ASP A 202 -7.93 -15.30 8.21
CA ASP A 202 -7.37 -14.91 6.92
C ASP A 202 -5.83 -15.04 6.88
N CYS A 203 -5.28 -15.97 7.68
CA CYS A 203 -3.87 -16.30 7.71
C CYS A 203 -3.66 -17.79 8.08
N LEU A 204 -2.92 -18.12 9.14
CA LEU A 204 -2.60 -19.51 9.50
C LEU A 204 -3.85 -20.36 9.78
N LEU A 205 -4.81 -19.84 10.54
CA LEU A 205 -6.05 -20.59 10.81
C LEU A 205 -6.84 -20.86 9.54
N GLY A 206 -6.89 -19.89 8.61
CA GLY A 206 -7.54 -20.09 7.33
C GLY A 206 -6.83 -21.14 6.45
N LEU A 207 -5.49 -21.17 6.45
CA LEU A 207 -4.72 -22.21 5.76
C LEU A 207 -4.99 -23.60 6.37
N GLN A 208 -5.11 -23.69 7.69
CA GLN A 208 -5.43 -24.94 8.39
C GLN A 208 -6.88 -25.37 8.13
N ASN A 209 -7.84 -24.49 8.26
CA ASN A 209 -9.26 -24.81 8.19
C ASN A 209 -9.75 -24.95 6.73
N GLY A 210 -9.39 -24.00 5.87
CA GLY A 210 -9.85 -23.95 4.47
C GLY A 210 -9.11 -24.93 3.55
N TYR A 211 -7.79 -25.04 3.72
CA TYR A 211 -6.95 -25.91 2.90
C TYR A 211 -6.54 -27.23 3.56
N GLY A 212 -6.78 -27.40 4.87
CA GLY A 212 -6.33 -28.57 5.63
C GLY A 212 -4.82 -28.65 5.80
N LEU A 213 -4.10 -27.53 5.64
CA LEU A 213 -2.63 -27.52 5.66
C LEU A 213 -2.11 -27.56 7.10
N GLN A 214 -1.13 -28.44 7.30
CA GLN A 214 -0.37 -28.50 8.54
C GLN A 214 1.11 -28.35 8.20
N PHE A 215 1.71 -27.22 8.59
CA PHE A 215 3.11 -26.95 8.33
C PHE A 215 4.01 -27.66 9.34
N LYS A 216 5.23 -28.03 8.92
CA LYS A 216 6.27 -28.56 9.81
C LYS A 216 6.48 -27.62 11.00
N LYS A 217 6.47 -26.31 10.73
CA LYS A 217 6.62 -25.27 11.73
C LYS A 217 6.03 -23.96 11.20
N PHE A 218 5.32 -23.23 12.05
CA PHE A 218 5.05 -21.80 11.87
C PHE A 218 6.02 -20.99 12.73
N VAL A 219 6.77 -20.07 12.13
CA VAL A 219 7.75 -19.23 12.82
C VAL A 219 7.32 -17.77 12.73
N PRO A 220 7.05 -17.10 13.88
CA PRO A 220 6.79 -15.68 13.88
C PRO A 220 8.03 -14.90 13.42
N VAL A 221 7.79 -13.89 12.61
CA VAL A 221 8.82 -12.96 12.11
C VAL A 221 8.23 -11.57 11.93
N ASP A 222 9.04 -10.55 12.15
CA ASP A 222 8.65 -9.17 11.86
C ASP A 222 8.34 -9.01 10.37
N ILE A 223 7.31 -8.21 10.06
CA ILE A 223 6.81 -8.04 8.69
C ILE A 223 7.93 -7.59 7.74
N GLY A 224 8.82 -6.69 8.16
CA GLY A 224 9.95 -6.23 7.36
C GLY A 224 11.03 -7.29 7.05
N LEU A 225 11.01 -8.44 7.74
CA LEU A 225 12.00 -9.51 7.55
C LEU A 225 11.51 -10.67 6.68
N ARG A 226 10.26 -10.63 6.20
CA ARG A 226 9.60 -11.72 5.45
C ARG A 226 10.38 -12.20 4.23
N TYR A 227 10.95 -11.27 3.47
CA TYR A 227 11.80 -11.57 2.31
C TYR A 227 13.19 -12.03 2.70
N THR A 228 13.76 -11.45 3.76
CA THR A 228 15.08 -11.82 4.28
C THR A 228 15.13 -13.29 4.71
N VAL A 229 14.08 -13.81 5.33
CA VAL A 229 14.06 -15.22 5.77
C VAL A 229 13.94 -16.19 4.59
N LEU A 230 13.26 -15.79 3.50
CA LEU A 230 13.24 -16.53 2.23
C LEU A 230 14.62 -16.54 1.58
N ASP A 231 15.27 -15.38 1.48
CA ASP A 231 16.58 -15.21 0.84
C ASP A 231 17.68 -15.99 1.54
N LYS A 232 17.61 -16.09 2.86
CA LYS A 232 18.56 -16.86 3.67
C LYS A 232 18.25 -18.36 3.72
N GLY A 233 17.19 -18.82 3.04
CA GLY A 233 16.75 -20.21 3.08
C GLY A 233 16.30 -20.68 4.46
N GLN A 234 15.92 -19.76 5.34
CA GLN A 234 15.37 -20.06 6.67
C GLN A 234 13.88 -20.45 6.60
N ALA A 235 13.16 -19.85 5.65
CA ALA A 235 11.79 -20.13 5.35
C ALA A 235 11.65 -20.86 4.00
N ASP A 236 10.81 -21.89 3.94
CA ASP A 236 10.35 -22.44 2.67
C ASP A 236 9.25 -21.55 2.06
N LEU A 237 8.38 -21.04 2.93
CA LEU A 237 7.23 -20.20 2.63
C LEU A 237 7.15 -19.02 3.60
N SER A 238 6.62 -17.89 3.13
CA SER A 238 6.33 -16.73 3.98
C SER A 238 4.98 -16.12 3.62
N ILE A 239 4.29 -15.55 4.62
CA ILE A 239 3.13 -14.72 4.36
C ILE A 239 3.61 -13.37 3.84
N LEU A 240 3.24 -13.03 2.63
CA LEU A 240 3.54 -11.78 1.92
C LEU A 240 2.26 -10.97 1.74
N PHE A 241 2.38 -9.74 1.24
CA PHE A 241 1.23 -8.92 0.85
C PHE A 241 1.20 -8.73 -0.66
N THR A 242 0.02 -8.70 -1.27
CA THR A 242 -0.13 -8.55 -2.72
C THR A 242 0.36 -7.20 -3.24
N THR A 243 0.53 -6.22 -2.37
CA THR A 243 1.07 -4.89 -2.67
C THR A 243 2.57 -4.76 -2.42
N ASP A 244 3.23 -5.81 -1.89
CA ASP A 244 4.66 -5.75 -1.61
C ASP A 244 5.50 -5.37 -2.86
N ALA A 245 6.39 -4.42 -2.70
CA ALA A 245 7.26 -3.89 -3.76
C ALA A 245 8.12 -4.96 -4.44
N GLN A 246 8.58 -5.95 -3.67
CA GLN A 246 9.42 -7.04 -4.14
C GLN A 246 8.71 -7.95 -5.16
N LEU A 247 7.36 -7.97 -5.16
CA LEU A 247 6.57 -8.71 -6.14
C LEU A 247 6.43 -7.97 -7.48
N ALA A 248 6.58 -6.64 -7.47
CA ALA A 248 6.56 -5.80 -8.66
C ALA A 248 7.93 -5.69 -9.36
N ALA A 249 9.00 -6.21 -8.75
CA ALA A 249 10.35 -6.14 -9.29
C ALA A 249 10.51 -7.04 -10.53
N PRO A 250 11.23 -6.60 -11.59
CA PRO A 250 11.32 -7.33 -12.86
C PRO A 250 12.10 -8.67 -12.79
N GLN A 251 12.58 -9.07 -11.62
CA GLN A 251 13.49 -10.21 -11.49
C GLN A 251 12.82 -11.56 -11.23
N ASP A 252 11.50 -11.62 -11.12
CA ASP A 252 10.74 -12.86 -10.87
C ASP A 252 11.32 -13.75 -9.75
N LYS A 253 11.97 -13.13 -8.76
CA LYS A 253 12.65 -13.86 -7.68
C LYS A 253 11.66 -14.51 -6.72
N TYR A 254 10.57 -13.80 -6.45
CA TYR A 254 9.52 -14.22 -5.55
C TYR A 254 8.24 -14.46 -6.32
N VAL A 255 7.44 -15.39 -5.83
CA VAL A 255 6.11 -15.67 -6.36
C VAL A 255 5.13 -15.82 -5.20
N ILE A 256 3.90 -15.41 -5.40
CA ILE A 256 2.77 -15.73 -4.53
C ILE A 256 1.96 -16.86 -5.15
N LEU A 257 1.48 -17.77 -4.31
CA LEU A 257 0.60 -18.85 -4.73
C LEU A 257 -0.83 -18.32 -4.88
N ALA A 258 -1.52 -18.74 -5.93
CA ALA A 258 -2.92 -18.35 -6.11
C ALA A 258 -3.80 -18.93 -4.99
N ASP A 259 -4.61 -18.11 -4.39
CA ASP A 259 -5.55 -18.47 -3.33
C ASP A 259 -6.84 -19.06 -3.94
N ASP A 260 -6.80 -20.31 -4.33
CA ASP A 260 -7.87 -21.00 -5.05
C ASP A 260 -9.08 -21.42 -4.17
N LYS A 261 -9.01 -21.16 -2.86
CA LYS A 261 -10.15 -21.35 -1.93
C LYS A 261 -10.57 -20.07 -1.20
N HIS A 262 -10.04 -18.92 -1.60
CA HIS A 262 -10.43 -17.59 -1.09
C HIS A 262 -10.29 -17.41 0.43
N VAL A 263 -9.18 -17.89 0.98
CA VAL A 263 -8.81 -17.71 2.40
C VAL A 263 -8.26 -16.31 2.68
N PHE A 264 -7.75 -15.62 1.65
CA PHE A 264 -7.11 -14.31 1.76
C PHE A 264 -7.93 -13.22 1.03
N PRO A 265 -9.04 -12.76 1.62
CA PRO A 265 -9.84 -11.72 0.98
C PRO A 265 -9.06 -10.41 0.86
N ALA A 266 -9.13 -9.78 -0.31
CA ALA A 266 -8.54 -8.48 -0.53
C ALA A 266 -9.34 -7.38 0.17
N GLY A 267 -8.66 -6.42 0.79
CA GLY A 267 -9.26 -5.27 1.44
C GLY A 267 -8.74 -3.95 0.90
N ASN A 268 -9.66 -3.03 0.56
CA ASN A 268 -9.29 -1.65 0.27
C ASN A 268 -8.99 -0.92 1.58
N VAL A 269 -8.06 0.05 1.54
CA VAL A 269 -7.76 0.86 2.72
C VAL A 269 -8.89 1.85 2.97
N ILE A 270 -9.35 1.87 4.19
CA ILE A 270 -10.27 2.85 4.76
C ILE A 270 -9.56 3.62 5.87
N PHE A 271 -9.92 4.86 6.11
CA PHE A 271 -9.40 5.59 7.26
C PHE A 271 -10.41 5.52 8.40
N VAL A 272 -10.05 4.85 9.49
CA VAL A 272 -10.92 4.65 10.66
C VAL A 272 -10.66 5.73 11.71
N THR A 273 -11.71 6.34 12.22
CA THR A 273 -11.66 7.43 13.20
C THR A 273 -12.82 7.33 14.19
N ASP A 274 -12.71 8.00 15.32
CA ASP A 274 -13.82 8.16 16.26
C ASP A 274 -14.88 9.14 15.73
N GLN A 275 -16.18 8.84 15.89
CA GLN A 275 -17.27 9.68 15.39
C GLN A 275 -17.26 11.09 15.99
N SER A 276 -16.91 11.22 17.27
CA SER A 276 -16.83 12.53 17.92
C SER A 276 -15.65 13.34 17.40
N THR A 277 -14.54 12.68 17.12
CA THR A 277 -13.35 13.28 16.48
C THR A 277 -13.69 13.75 15.07
N ALA A 278 -14.32 12.92 14.26
CA ALA A 278 -14.74 13.29 12.90
C ALA A 278 -15.68 14.50 12.91
N LYS A 279 -16.66 14.51 13.82
CA LYS A 279 -17.59 15.65 14.00
C LYS A 279 -16.85 16.92 14.43
N LYS A 280 -15.92 16.84 15.37
CA LYS A 280 -15.14 17.97 15.88
C LYS A 280 -14.20 18.52 14.81
N ALA A 281 -13.57 17.66 14.04
CA ALA A 281 -12.65 18.05 12.98
C ALA A 281 -13.38 18.70 11.78
N GLY A 282 -14.65 18.38 11.58
CA GLY A 282 -15.46 18.96 10.50
C GLY A 282 -15.23 18.31 9.15
N PRO A 283 -15.90 18.82 8.10
CA PRO A 283 -15.96 18.17 6.79
C PRO A 283 -14.63 18.13 6.03
N ASP A 284 -13.70 19.03 6.32
CA ASP A 284 -12.38 19.05 5.67
C ASP A 284 -11.54 17.82 6.05
N TYR A 285 -11.83 17.17 7.18
CA TYR A 285 -11.11 15.97 7.63
C TYR A 285 -11.33 14.79 6.67
N GLU A 286 -12.58 14.39 6.47
CA GLU A 286 -12.93 13.33 5.53
C GLU A 286 -12.54 13.71 4.10
N LYS A 287 -12.85 14.93 3.67
CA LYS A 287 -12.54 15.44 2.35
C LYS A 287 -11.05 15.33 2.02
N THR A 288 -10.18 15.77 2.93
CA THR A 288 -8.72 15.74 2.72
C THR A 288 -8.19 14.31 2.63
N ILE A 289 -8.62 13.41 3.53
CA ILE A 289 -8.24 12.00 3.50
C ILE A 289 -8.67 11.35 2.19
N THR A 290 -9.96 11.49 1.82
CA THR A 290 -10.51 10.89 0.60
C THR A 290 -9.85 11.44 -0.67
N GLN A 291 -9.51 12.73 -0.67
CA GLN A 291 -8.83 13.36 -1.78
C GLN A 291 -7.46 12.72 -2.05
N VAL A 292 -6.62 12.55 -1.03
CA VAL A 292 -5.29 11.94 -1.23
C VAL A 292 -5.36 10.44 -1.46
N GLN A 293 -6.41 9.76 -0.98
CA GLN A 293 -6.64 8.35 -1.28
C GLN A 293 -6.96 8.09 -2.75
N SER A 294 -7.62 9.03 -3.44
CA SER A 294 -8.07 8.85 -4.83
C SER A 294 -6.93 8.57 -5.82
N GLY A 295 -5.71 9.02 -5.55
CA GLY A 295 -4.52 8.76 -6.35
C GLY A 295 -3.78 7.47 -6.01
N LEU A 296 -4.15 6.79 -4.91
CA LEU A 296 -3.48 5.57 -4.46
C LEU A 296 -4.01 4.34 -5.21
N THR A 297 -3.45 4.09 -6.38
CA THR A 297 -3.66 2.84 -7.12
C THR A 297 -2.69 1.76 -6.62
N THR A 298 -2.94 0.48 -6.95
CA THR A 298 -2.02 -0.63 -6.59
C THR A 298 -0.60 -0.34 -7.08
N LYS A 299 -0.44 0.13 -8.33
CA LYS A 299 0.87 0.49 -8.87
C LYS A 299 1.51 1.63 -8.09
N ALA A 300 0.75 2.68 -7.78
CA ALA A 300 1.28 3.81 -7.00
C ALA A 300 1.75 3.33 -5.62
N MET A 301 0.97 2.47 -4.94
CA MET A 301 1.36 1.97 -3.62
C MET A 301 2.62 1.09 -3.68
N GLN A 302 2.70 0.18 -4.65
CA GLN A 302 3.91 -0.63 -4.88
C GLN A 302 5.15 0.23 -5.15
N GLU A 303 5.02 1.33 -5.91
CA GLU A 303 6.12 2.27 -6.16
C GLU A 303 6.53 3.04 -4.88
N LEU A 304 5.56 3.42 -4.04
CA LEU A 304 5.84 4.09 -2.77
C LEU A 304 6.54 3.15 -1.79
N ASP A 305 6.06 1.91 -1.67
CA ASP A 305 6.68 0.89 -0.83
C ASP A 305 8.09 0.54 -1.32
N ALA A 306 8.31 0.47 -2.65
CA ALA A 306 9.63 0.21 -3.22
C ALA A 306 10.64 1.29 -2.84
N ARG A 307 10.25 2.56 -2.82
CA ARG A 307 11.14 3.66 -2.40
C ARG A 307 11.61 3.50 -0.93
N VAL A 308 10.75 2.95 -0.07
CA VAL A 308 11.14 2.71 1.33
C VAL A 308 11.91 1.40 1.47
N ASP A 309 11.34 0.28 1.00
CA ASP A 309 11.87 -1.05 1.28
C ASP A 309 13.10 -1.41 0.43
N VAL A 310 13.17 -0.88 -0.81
CA VAL A 310 14.27 -1.19 -1.75
C VAL A 310 15.26 -0.04 -1.85
N ASP A 311 14.78 1.19 -1.99
CA ASP A 311 15.64 2.37 -2.15
C ASP A 311 16.04 3.02 -0.80
N HIS A 312 15.51 2.50 0.32
CA HIS A 312 15.79 2.94 1.69
C HIS A 312 15.54 4.43 1.95
N GLN A 313 14.55 5.01 1.25
CA GLN A 313 14.11 6.39 1.49
C GLN A 313 13.27 6.46 2.77
N GLN A 314 13.23 7.64 3.39
CA GLN A 314 12.40 7.85 4.58
C GLN A 314 10.92 7.91 4.19
N PRO A 315 10.00 7.23 4.92
CA PRO A 315 8.57 7.25 4.62
C PRO A 315 7.98 8.66 4.52
N ALA A 316 8.43 9.59 5.37
CA ALA A 316 8.00 10.99 5.34
C ALA A 316 8.36 11.71 4.03
N ASP A 317 9.54 11.43 3.48
CA ASP A 317 9.97 12.02 2.21
C ASP A 317 9.22 11.42 1.03
N VAL A 318 8.99 10.10 1.07
CA VAL A 318 8.20 9.37 0.07
C VAL A 318 6.76 9.91 0.03
N ALA A 319 6.13 10.07 1.18
CA ALA A 319 4.80 10.67 1.30
C ALA A 319 4.74 12.09 0.73
N LYS A 320 5.74 12.93 1.07
CA LYS A 320 5.84 14.30 0.55
C LYS A 320 5.98 14.33 -0.98
N GLN A 321 6.80 13.45 -1.53
CA GLN A 321 6.99 13.34 -2.99
C GLN A 321 5.69 12.92 -3.68
N TYR A 322 4.95 11.95 -3.12
CA TYR A 322 3.64 11.56 -3.62
C TYR A 322 2.67 12.75 -3.65
N LEU A 323 2.52 13.45 -2.51
CA LEU A 323 1.59 14.58 -2.41
C LEU A 323 1.93 15.71 -3.39
N LYS A 324 3.23 15.98 -3.61
CA LYS A 324 3.68 16.97 -4.61
C LYS A 324 3.44 16.49 -6.03
N ALA A 325 3.82 15.27 -6.37
CA ALA A 325 3.68 14.70 -7.71
C ALA A 325 2.20 14.61 -8.15
N ALA A 326 1.32 14.33 -7.21
CA ALA A 326 -0.13 14.31 -7.44
C ALA A 326 -0.79 15.72 -7.42
N GLY A 327 -0.01 16.79 -7.14
CA GLY A 327 -0.51 18.17 -7.12
C GLY A 327 -1.36 18.51 -5.90
N TYR A 328 -1.33 17.71 -4.84
CA TYR A 328 -2.07 17.97 -3.60
C TYR A 328 -1.43 19.08 -2.75
N ILE A 329 -0.11 19.18 -2.77
CA ILE A 329 0.65 20.23 -2.08
C ILE A 329 1.67 20.88 -3.03
N GLY A 330 2.11 22.11 -2.69
CA GLY A 330 3.11 22.87 -3.45
C GLY A 330 4.57 22.43 -3.20
#